data_cfed3b2f0f250390c38db0f3998466a2
#
_entry.id   cfed3b2f0f250390c38db0f3998466a2
#
_cell.length_a   1.000
_cell.length_b   1.000
_cell.length_c   1.000
_cell.angle_alpha   90.00
_cell.angle_beta   90.00
_cell.angle_gamma   90.00
#
_symmetry.space_group_name_H-M   'P 1'
#
loop_
_entity.id
_entity.type
_entity.pdbx_description
1 polymer ?
#
loop_
_entity_poly.entity_id
_entity_poly.type
_entity_poly.pdbx_seq_one_letter_code
_entity_poly.pdbx_strand_id
1 'polypeptide(L)'
;MDKLYIEPTIIVDPQIDSEIMKEEIFGPILPILSYENESEIQNILDTNPTPLAFYIFSKNQMFIDNLIENNKFGGCVINDTLIHYINPNLPFGGIGDSGMGAYRGKFSFNTFSHQKPVLRKKNMIDIPFRYGPYPKSFNFIRKILEKI
;
A
#
# COMPACT_ATOMS: atom_id res chain seq x y z
N MET A 1 38.61 13.97 17.35
CA MET A 1 37.56 13.49 16.46
C MET A 1 36.35 13.22 17.31
N ASP A 2 35.35 14.04 17.22
CA ASP A 2 34.07 13.82 17.90
C ASP A 2 33.49 12.53 17.34
N LYS A 3 33.19 11.59 18.22
CA LYS A 3 32.56 10.33 17.82
C LYS A 3 31.17 10.66 17.38
N LEU A 4 30.87 10.49 16.08
CA LEU A 4 29.50 10.51 15.53
C LEU A 4 28.75 9.28 16.02
N TYR A 5 28.41 9.27 17.32
CA TYR A 5 27.76 8.15 17.99
C TYR A 5 26.49 8.65 18.69
N ILE A 6 25.39 8.02 18.38
CA ILE A 6 24.11 8.21 19.09
C ILE A 6 23.86 6.91 19.86
N GLU A 7 23.66 7.02 21.16
CA GLU A 7 23.34 5.90 22.02
C GLU A 7 21.93 5.36 21.70
N PRO A 8 21.72 4.03 21.67
CA PRO A 8 20.39 3.44 21.57
C PRO A 8 19.48 3.98 22.66
N THR A 9 18.39 4.62 22.25
CA THR A 9 17.51 5.38 23.15
C THR A 9 16.05 4.96 22.95
N ILE A 10 15.35 4.69 24.07
CA ILE A 10 13.91 4.48 24.09
C ILE A 10 13.24 5.71 24.66
N ILE A 11 12.25 6.24 23.96
CA ILE A 11 11.42 7.36 24.42
C ILE A 11 10.02 6.81 24.69
N VAL A 12 9.60 6.87 25.94
CA VAL A 12 8.29 6.36 26.35
C VAL A 12 7.26 7.48 26.34
N ASP A 13 6.12 7.21 25.73
CA ASP A 13 4.95 8.10 25.62
C ASP A 13 5.30 9.54 25.18
N PRO A 14 6.05 9.73 24.07
CA PRO A 14 6.25 11.07 23.54
C PRO A 14 4.90 11.65 23.10
N GLN A 15 4.81 12.99 23.11
CA GLN A 15 3.63 13.65 22.58
C GLN A 15 3.48 13.32 21.08
N ILE A 16 2.27 12.96 20.67
CA ILE A 16 1.99 12.47 19.32
C ILE A 16 2.28 13.52 18.23
N ASP A 17 2.21 14.80 18.58
CA ASP A 17 2.50 15.95 17.72
C ASP A 17 3.96 16.42 17.81
N SER A 18 4.80 15.75 18.61
CA SER A 18 6.23 16.07 18.72
C SER A 18 6.98 15.80 17.42
N GLU A 19 8.08 16.52 17.20
CA GLU A 19 8.89 16.40 15.96
C GLU A 19 9.39 14.96 15.69
N ILE A 20 9.68 14.21 16.76
CA ILE A 20 10.14 12.82 16.63
C ILE A 20 9.08 11.87 16.06
N MET A 21 7.80 12.27 16.15
CA MET A 21 6.68 11.47 15.61
C MET A 21 6.29 11.87 14.18
N LYS A 22 6.85 12.94 13.63
CA LYS A 22 6.50 13.48 12.32
C LYS A 22 7.38 12.97 11.18
N GLU A 23 8.62 12.59 11.48
CA GLU A 23 9.60 12.19 10.48
C GLU A 23 10.12 10.78 10.76
N GLU A 24 10.56 10.09 9.71
CA GLU A 24 11.18 8.78 9.83
C GLU A 24 12.52 8.89 10.56
N ILE A 25 12.68 8.10 11.64
CA ILE A 25 13.89 8.09 12.45
C ILE A 25 14.92 7.14 11.82
N PHE A 26 15.87 7.69 11.06
CA PHE A 26 17.03 6.93 10.58
C PHE A 26 18.14 6.89 11.64
N GLY A 27 17.85 6.29 12.80
CA GLY A 27 18.80 6.26 13.91
C GLY A 27 18.38 5.29 15.01
N PRO A 28 19.20 5.10 16.05
CA PRO A 28 18.96 4.15 17.12
C PRO A 28 18.00 4.72 18.21
N ILE A 29 16.91 5.33 17.81
CA ILE A 29 15.90 5.90 18.70
C ILE A 29 14.56 5.21 18.43
N LEU A 30 13.92 4.71 19.49
CA LEU A 30 12.63 4.02 19.40
C LEU A 30 11.60 4.74 20.28
N PRO A 31 10.62 5.46 19.71
CA PRO A 31 9.45 5.92 20.45
C PRO A 31 8.50 4.75 20.72
N ILE A 32 8.01 4.67 21.96
CA ILE A 32 7.01 3.68 22.39
C ILE A 32 5.82 4.48 22.93
N LEU A 33 4.64 4.20 22.39
CA LEU A 33 3.38 4.76 22.86
C LEU A 33 2.57 3.65 23.53
N SER A 34 2.09 3.91 24.74
CA SER A 34 1.15 3.05 25.42
C SER A 34 -0.29 3.38 25.02
N TYR A 35 -1.17 2.39 25.11
CA TYR A 35 -2.61 2.54 24.88
C TYR A 35 -3.40 1.72 25.88
N GLU A 36 -4.58 2.18 26.25
CA GLU A 36 -5.49 1.47 27.15
C GLU A 36 -6.58 0.72 26.40
N ASN A 37 -6.94 1.19 25.20
CA ASN A 37 -7.97 0.59 24.37
C ASN A 37 -7.64 0.67 22.87
N GLU A 38 -8.28 -0.18 22.07
CA GLU A 38 -8.00 -0.32 20.64
C GLU A 38 -8.31 0.94 19.82
N SER A 39 -9.23 1.80 20.28
CA SER A 39 -9.56 3.05 19.59
C SER A 39 -8.41 4.07 19.63
N GLU A 40 -7.57 4.02 20.65
CA GLU A 40 -6.39 4.88 20.76
C GLU A 40 -5.33 4.50 19.72
N ILE A 41 -5.22 3.20 19.40
CA ILE A 41 -4.30 2.73 18.35
C ILE A 41 -4.65 3.39 17.01
N GLN A 42 -5.94 3.44 16.65
CA GLN A 42 -6.34 4.05 15.39
C GLN A 42 -6.01 5.56 15.36
N ASN A 43 -6.21 6.27 16.45
CA ASN A 43 -5.83 7.68 16.54
C ASN A 43 -4.32 7.90 16.36
N ILE A 44 -3.49 6.98 16.88
CA ILE A 44 -2.04 7.02 16.68
C ILE A 44 -1.69 6.73 15.21
N LEU A 45 -2.31 5.72 14.60
CA LEU A 45 -2.06 5.34 13.21
C LEU A 45 -2.50 6.43 12.23
N ASP A 46 -3.56 7.15 12.53
CA ASP A 46 -4.08 8.23 11.68
C ASP A 46 -3.11 9.43 11.58
N THR A 47 -2.16 9.56 12.49
CA THR A 47 -1.10 10.59 12.38
C THR A 47 -0.06 10.29 11.31
N ASN A 48 0.12 8.99 10.96
CA ASN A 48 1.02 8.52 9.90
C ASN A 48 0.30 7.43 9.08
N PRO A 49 -0.68 7.79 8.24
CA PRO A 49 -1.68 6.87 7.71
C PRO A 49 -1.20 5.91 6.62
N THR A 50 0.03 6.08 6.12
CA THR A 50 0.57 5.27 5.00
C THR A 50 2.01 4.83 5.25
N PRO A 51 2.28 4.04 6.32
CA PRO A 51 3.64 3.58 6.60
C PRO A 51 4.14 2.62 5.52
N LEU A 52 5.45 2.59 5.31
CA LEU A 52 6.09 1.63 4.39
C LEU A 52 5.96 0.20 4.90
N ALA A 53 6.11 -0.01 6.20
CA ALA A 53 6.01 -1.32 6.84
C ALA A 53 5.12 -1.24 8.08
N PHE A 54 4.27 -2.27 8.25
CA PHE A 54 3.33 -2.39 9.35
C PHE A 54 3.52 -3.75 10.03
N TYR A 55 3.84 -3.76 11.32
CA TYR A 55 4.09 -4.99 12.06
C TYR A 55 3.07 -5.15 13.17
N ILE A 56 2.36 -6.28 13.19
CA ILE A 56 1.32 -6.58 14.17
C ILE A 56 1.75 -7.78 15.00
N PHE A 57 1.86 -7.62 16.31
CA PHE A 57 2.14 -8.70 17.24
C PHE A 57 0.91 -8.99 18.08
N SER A 58 0.17 -10.04 17.75
CA SER A 58 -1.02 -10.45 18.48
C SER A 58 -1.37 -11.91 18.23
N LYS A 59 -2.13 -12.52 19.18
CA LYS A 59 -2.78 -13.81 19.01
C LYS A 59 -4.28 -13.66 18.70
N ASN A 60 -4.82 -12.46 18.82
CA ASN A 60 -6.23 -12.17 18.54
C ASN A 60 -6.42 -11.92 17.02
N GLN A 61 -7.02 -12.90 16.33
CA GLN A 61 -7.24 -12.82 14.89
C GLN A 61 -8.17 -11.66 14.50
N MET A 62 -9.24 -11.42 15.26
CA MET A 62 -10.17 -10.32 14.98
C MET A 62 -9.48 -8.95 15.05
N PHE A 63 -8.57 -8.77 16.02
CA PHE A 63 -7.77 -7.57 16.15
C PHE A 63 -6.82 -7.39 14.96
N ILE A 64 -6.14 -8.46 14.53
CA ILE A 64 -5.25 -8.46 13.38
C ILE A 64 -6.01 -8.07 12.11
N ASP A 65 -7.14 -8.74 11.83
CA ASP A 65 -7.95 -8.51 10.65
C ASP A 65 -8.51 -7.09 10.62
N ASN A 66 -8.99 -6.58 11.75
CA ASN A 66 -9.47 -5.22 11.88
C ASN A 66 -8.38 -4.17 11.54
N LEU A 67 -7.15 -4.36 12.04
CA LEU A 67 -6.04 -3.45 11.71
C LEU A 67 -5.66 -3.51 10.23
N ILE A 68 -5.67 -4.71 9.62
CA ILE A 68 -5.35 -4.87 8.19
C ILE A 68 -6.41 -4.23 7.29
N GLU A 69 -7.70 -4.40 7.61
CA GLU A 69 -8.80 -3.91 6.78
C GLU A 69 -8.96 -2.38 6.85
N ASN A 70 -8.69 -1.78 8.01
CA ASN A 70 -8.92 -0.36 8.23
C ASN A 70 -7.69 0.54 7.96
N ASN A 71 -6.51 -0.03 7.76
CA ASN A 71 -5.29 0.74 7.56
C ASN A 71 -4.65 0.48 6.19
N LYS A 72 -3.99 1.52 5.66
CA LYS A 72 -3.21 1.45 4.42
C LYS A 72 -1.73 1.38 4.77
N PHE A 73 -0.99 0.49 4.13
CA PHE A 73 0.45 0.33 4.35
C PHE A 73 1.12 -0.26 3.10
N GLY A 74 2.43 -0.10 2.98
CA GLY A 74 3.21 -0.69 1.88
C GLY A 74 3.31 -2.19 1.99
N GLY A 75 3.64 -2.71 3.17
CA GLY A 75 3.67 -4.14 3.47
C GLY A 75 3.41 -4.43 4.94
N CYS A 76 2.88 -5.63 5.25
CA CYS A 76 2.57 -6.04 6.61
C CYS A 76 3.21 -7.38 6.94
N VAL A 77 3.61 -7.55 8.22
CA VAL A 77 4.00 -8.83 8.80
C VAL A 77 3.32 -9.02 10.14
N ILE A 78 2.82 -10.24 10.38
CA ILE A 78 2.15 -10.62 11.61
C ILE A 78 3.11 -11.48 12.43
N ASN A 79 3.30 -11.12 13.69
CA ASN A 79 4.15 -11.79 14.67
C ASN A 79 5.63 -11.98 14.25
N ASP A 80 6.10 -11.12 13.33
CA ASP A 80 7.51 -11.04 12.93
C ASP A 80 7.81 -9.66 12.35
N THR A 81 9.07 -9.41 11.98
CA THR A 81 9.52 -8.18 11.32
C THR A 81 10.36 -8.53 10.09
N LEU A 82 10.42 -7.62 9.11
CA LEU A 82 11.33 -7.63 7.95
C LEU A 82 11.20 -8.82 6.98
N ILE A 83 10.60 -9.96 7.35
CA ILE A 83 10.57 -11.17 6.50
C ILE A 83 9.84 -10.97 5.17
N HIS A 84 8.89 -10.04 5.09
CA HIS A 84 8.23 -9.69 3.83
C HIS A 84 9.21 -9.05 2.83
N TYR A 85 10.24 -8.34 3.34
CA TYR A 85 11.27 -7.72 2.52
C TYR A 85 12.14 -8.75 1.80
N ILE A 86 12.48 -9.88 2.43
CA ILE A 86 13.36 -10.90 1.84
C ILE A 86 12.63 -11.89 0.92
N ASN A 87 11.30 -11.92 0.93
CA ASN A 87 10.52 -12.83 0.10
C ASN A 87 10.41 -12.30 -1.35
N PRO A 88 11.02 -12.99 -2.36
CA PRO A 88 11.02 -12.53 -3.75
C PRO A 88 9.64 -12.62 -4.43
N ASN A 89 8.69 -13.34 -3.82
CA ASN A 89 7.34 -13.52 -4.35
C ASN A 89 6.35 -12.47 -3.83
N LEU A 90 6.78 -11.60 -2.92
CA LEU A 90 5.98 -10.48 -2.43
C LEU A 90 6.47 -9.16 -3.04
N PRO A 91 5.55 -8.24 -3.39
CA PRO A 91 5.93 -6.89 -3.75
C PRO A 91 6.48 -6.17 -2.53
N PHE A 92 7.48 -5.31 -2.73
CA PHE A 92 7.95 -4.38 -1.72
C PHE A 92 7.90 -2.97 -2.26
N GLY A 93 7.20 -2.10 -1.57
CA GLY A 93 7.02 -0.69 -1.94
C GLY A 93 6.02 -0.02 -1.03
N GLY A 94 6.06 1.32 -1.01
CA GLY A 94 5.18 2.16 -0.22
C GLY A 94 3.88 2.51 -0.93
N ILE A 95 3.03 3.23 -0.20
CA ILE A 95 1.78 3.80 -0.69
C ILE A 95 1.63 5.24 -0.16
N GLY A 96 1.18 6.17 -1.00
CA GLY A 96 1.04 7.58 -0.60
C GLY A 96 2.39 8.18 -0.22
N ASP A 97 2.52 8.71 0.99
CA ASP A 97 3.73 9.38 1.46
C ASP A 97 4.94 8.44 1.62
N SER A 98 4.70 7.14 1.84
CA SER A 98 5.78 6.16 1.95
C SER A 98 6.32 5.65 0.60
N GLY A 99 5.70 6.01 -0.51
CA GLY A 99 6.21 5.65 -1.84
C GLY A 99 5.15 5.38 -2.89
N MET A 100 5.61 4.99 -4.08
CA MET A 100 4.78 4.67 -5.22
C MET A 100 5.37 3.50 -6.00
N GLY A 101 4.52 2.54 -6.35
CA GLY A 101 4.94 1.34 -7.06
C GLY A 101 5.54 0.28 -6.13
N ALA A 102 5.98 -0.81 -6.71
CA ALA A 102 6.57 -1.92 -5.97
C ALA A 102 7.66 -2.60 -6.80
N TYR A 103 8.63 -3.19 -6.14
CA TYR A 103 9.71 -3.95 -6.76
C TYR A 103 9.85 -5.34 -6.11
N ARG A 104 10.77 -6.15 -6.53
CA ARG A 104 11.07 -7.54 -6.27
C ARG A 104 10.56 -8.48 -7.36
N GLY A 105 11.43 -9.35 -7.84
CA GLY A 105 11.11 -10.40 -8.80
C GLY A 105 10.28 -9.89 -9.99
N LYS A 106 9.13 -10.50 -10.23
CA LYS A 106 8.19 -10.13 -11.29
C LYS A 106 7.63 -8.71 -11.16
N PHE A 107 7.51 -8.19 -9.94
CA PHE A 107 7.00 -6.84 -9.71
C PHE A 107 7.98 -5.78 -10.24
N SER A 108 9.30 -5.98 -10.06
CA SER A 108 10.31 -5.12 -10.70
C SER A 108 10.18 -5.12 -12.20
N PHE A 109 10.05 -6.29 -12.81
CA PHE A 109 9.89 -6.40 -14.25
C PHE A 109 8.64 -5.64 -14.73
N ASN A 110 7.50 -5.80 -14.06
CA ASN A 110 6.26 -5.11 -14.40
C ASN A 110 6.38 -3.59 -14.23
N THR A 111 7.04 -3.13 -13.17
CA THR A 111 7.22 -1.71 -12.87
C THR A 111 8.09 -1.00 -13.92
N PHE A 112 9.16 -1.68 -14.39
CA PHE A 112 10.09 -1.12 -15.37
C PHE A 112 9.79 -1.52 -16.82
N SER A 113 8.65 -2.19 -17.07
CA SER A 113 8.25 -2.65 -18.40
C SER A 113 6.94 -2.02 -18.82
N HIS A 114 6.84 -1.71 -20.11
CA HIS A 114 5.56 -1.27 -20.69
C HIS A 114 4.81 -2.47 -21.26
N GLN A 115 3.58 -2.68 -20.79
CA GLN A 115 2.67 -3.67 -21.37
C GLN A 115 2.05 -3.11 -22.65
N LYS A 116 2.42 -3.67 -23.82
CA LYS A 116 1.88 -3.27 -25.11
C LYS A 116 0.67 -4.14 -25.48
N PRO A 117 -0.56 -3.63 -25.39
CA PRO A 117 -1.73 -4.37 -25.81
C PRO A 117 -1.78 -4.45 -27.35
N VAL A 118 -2.04 -5.65 -27.89
CA VAL A 118 -2.21 -5.88 -29.33
C VAL A 118 -3.50 -6.66 -29.55
N LEU A 119 -4.49 -6.02 -30.13
CA LEU A 119 -5.75 -6.64 -30.53
C LEU A 119 -5.73 -6.94 -32.02
N ARG A 120 -5.86 -8.22 -32.41
CA ARG A 120 -6.04 -8.63 -33.81
C ARG A 120 -7.50 -9.00 -34.05
N LYS A 121 -8.21 -8.16 -34.77
CA LYS A 121 -9.56 -8.45 -35.26
C LYS A 121 -9.45 -9.25 -36.58
N LYS A 122 -10.22 -10.34 -36.71
CA LYS A 122 -10.40 -11.03 -38.01
C LYS A 122 -11.33 -10.21 -38.89
N ASN A 123 -11.02 -10.06 -40.18
CA ASN A 123 -11.78 -9.24 -41.11
C ASN A 123 -13.10 -9.89 -41.59
N MET A 124 -13.37 -11.15 -41.17
CA MET A 124 -14.56 -11.89 -41.60
C MET A 124 -15.88 -11.35 -41.06
N ILE A 125 -15.83 -10.68 -39.89
CA ILE A 125 -17.02 -10.13 -39.26
C ILE A 125 -16.75 -8.65 -38.93
N ASP A 126 -17.55 -7.78 -39.50
CA ASP A 126 -17.57 -6.38 -39.13
C ASP A 126 -18.95 -5.97 -38.63
N ILE A 127 -18.97 -5.02 -37.71
CA ILE A 127 -20.20 -4.58 -37.07
C ILE A 127 -20.61 -3.25 -37.72
N PRO A 128 -21.66 -3.25 -38.54
CA PRO A 128 -22.03 -2.08 -39.37
C PRO A 128 -22.25 -0.79 -38.56
N PHE A 129 -22.75 -0.88 -37.32
CA PHE A 129 -23.03 0.29 -36.52
C PHE A 129 -21.77 0.95 -35.88
N ARG A 130 -20.57 0.43 -36.19
CA ARG A 130 -19.31 1.13 -35.92
C ARG A 130 -19.07 2.32 -36.80
N TYR A 131 -19.78 2.41 -37.90
CA TYR A 131 -19.61 3.44 -38.93
C TYR A 131 -20.90 4.28 -39.06
N GLY A 132 -20.74 5.54 -39.38
CA GLY A 132 -21.88 6.40 -39.67
C GLY A 132 -22.58 6.03 -41.01
N PRO A 133 -23.85 6.42 -41.17
CA PRO A 133 -24.66 7.21 -40.25
C PRO A 133 -25.13 6.41 -39.02
N TYR A 134 -24.99 7.00 -37.85
CA TYR A 134 -25.34 6.33 -36.59
C TYR A 134 -26.87 6.31 -36.37
N PRO A 135 -27.42 5.23 -35.77
CA PRO A 135 -28.83 5.17 -35.44
C PRO A 135 -29.24 6.27 -34.47
N LYS A 136 -30.46 6.80 -34.58
CA LYS A 136 -30.98 7.85 -33.72
C LYS A 136 -31.13 7.44 -32.23
N SER A 137 -31.08 6.16 -31.95
CA SER A 137 -31.15 5.62 -30.58
C SER A 137 -29.97 4.68 -30.26
N PHE A 138 -29.22 5.03 -29.23
CA PHE A 138 -28.08 4.26 -28.74
C PHE A 138 -28.44 3.26 -27.62
N ASN A 139 -29.73 3.10 -27.29
CA ASN A 139 -30.16 2.25 -26.19
C ASN A 139 -29.72 0.78 -26.31
N PHE A 140 -29.64 0.26 -27.52
CA PHE A 140 -29.16 -1.11 -27.77
C PHE A 140 -27.64 -1.22 -27.54
N ILE A 141 -26.87 -0.24 -28.01
CA ILE A 141 -25.40 -0.22 -27.85
C ILE A 141 -25.06 -0.05 -26.36
N ARG A 142 -25.78 0.81 -25.64
CA ARG A 142 -25.61 1.00 -24.21
C ARG A 142 -25.81 -0.29 -23.43
N LYS A 143 -26.87 -1.06 -23.73
CA LYS A 143 -27.13 -2.36 -23.08
C LYS A 143 -26.05 -3.40 -23.35
N ILE A 144 -25.34 -3.34 -24.47
CA ILE A 144 -24.21 -4.23 -24.77
C ILE A 144 -22.99 -3.81 -23.94
N LEU A 145 -22.69 -2.50 -23.89
CA LEU A 145 -21.53 -1.97 -23.16
C LEU A 145 -21.65 -2.14 -21.63
N GLU A 146 -22.88 -2.13 -21.11
CA GLU A 146 -23.17 -2.36 -19.69
C GLU A 146 -22.97 -3.84 -19.25
N LYS A 147 -22.75 -4.76 -20.21
CA LYS A 147 -22.55 -6.21 -19.95
C LYS A 147 -21.11 -6.66 -20.16
N ILE A 148 -20.21 -5.79 -20.56
CA ILE A 148 -18.76 -6.03 -20.70
C ILE A 148 -18.02 -5.44 -19.50
#